data_4953c1cb7dac84ef7d15b05a5e60095a
#
_entry.id   4953c1cb7dac84ef7d15b05a5e60095a
#
_cell.length_a   1.000
_cell.length_b   1.000
_cell.length_c   1.000
_cell.angle_alpha   90.00
_cell.angle_beta   90.00
_cell.angle_gamma   90.00
#
_symmetry.space_group_name_H-M   'P 1'
#
loop_
_entity.id
_entity.type
_entity.pdbx_description
1 polymer ?
#
loop_
_entity_poly.entity_id
_entity_poly.type
_entity_poly.pdbx_seq_one_letter_code
_entity_poly.pdbx_strand_id
1 'polypeptide(L)'
;DLHKEYRRQRQMCIRDSTEAVEILEGAGREWEYPVEWGRDLQSEHERFLTEEHFGQPVILFDYPRTIKPFYMRCNDDGKTVRAMDVLVPRVGEIIGGSQREDRLDVLLERITECGMEPEDYWWYVDLRRYGSVPHSGFGLGFERMVQLITGMTNIRDCIPFPRTPKSAEF
;
A
#
# COMPACT_ATOMS: atom_id res chain seq x y z
N ASP A 1 14.73 -29.47 9.33
CA ASP A 1 13.80 -29.83 8.25
C ASP A 1 13.46 -28.55 7.46
N LEU A 2 14.33 -28.23 6.48
CA LEU A 2 14.24 -27.06 5.59
C LEU A 2 12.85 -26.89 4.94
N HIS A 3 12.14 -28.00 4.70
CA HIS A 3 10.78 -27.97 4.14
C HIS A 3 9.71 -27.42 5.09
N LYS A 4 9.90 -27.48 6.40
CA LYS A 4 8.96 -26.90 7.39
C LYS A 4 9.14 -25.39 7.51
N GLU A 5 10.35 -24.88 7.41
CA GLU A 5 10.63 -23.45 7.41
C GLU A 5 10.11 -22.79 6.12
N TYR A 6 10.34 -23.40 4.96
CA TYR A 6 9.78 -22.92 3.68
C TYR A 6 8.25 -22.94 3.63
N ARG A 7 7.58 -23.83 4.37
CA ARG A 7 6.11 -23.84 4.47
C ARG A 7 5.57 -22.73 5.37
N ARG A 8 6.30 -22.31 6.41
CA ARG A 8 5.93 -21.17 7.26
C ARG A 8 5.99 -19.84 6.50
N GLN A 9 6.89 -19.69 5.56
CA GLN A 9 7.01 -18.50 4.70
C GLN A 9 5.87 -18.36 3.68
N ARG A 10 5.03 -19.37 3.48
CA ARG A 10 3.86 -19.32 2.59
C ARG A 10 2.57 -18.85 3.27
N GLN A 11 2.59 -18.66 4.57
CA GLN A 11 1.44 -18.11 5.29
C GLN A 11 1.60 -16.60 5.32
N MET A 12 0.74 -15.90 4.57
CA MET A 12 0.60 -14.46 4.66
C MET A 12 -0.64 -14.18 5.52
N CYS A 13 -0.53 -13.22 6.42
CA CYS A 13 -1.68 -12.75 7.17
C CYS A 13 -2.42 -11.73 6.32
N ILE A 14 -3.73 -11.90 6.14
CA ILE A 14 -4.58 -10.97 5.41
C ILE A 14 -5.45 -10.24 6.43
N ARG A 15 -5.39 -8.92 6.47
CA ARG A 15 -6.11 -8.06 7.41
C ARG A 15 -6.65 -6.82 6.72
N ASP A 16 -7.85 -6.38 7.08
CA ASP A 16 -8.30 -5.05 6.68
C ASP A 16 -7.55 -3.96 7.47
N SER A 17 -7.54 -2.76 6.92
CA SER A 17 -6.81 -1.65 7.53
C SER A 17 -7.41 -1.22 8.88
N THR A 18 -8.70 -1.43 9.10
CA THR A 18 -9.38 -1.11 10.35
C THR A 18 -8.89 -2.03 11.48
N GLU A 19 -8.83 -3.34 11.22
CA GLU A 19 -8.28 -4.32 12.16
C GLU A 19 -6.81 -4.03 12.48
N ALA A 20 -6.03 -3.61 11.47
CA ALA A 20 -4.62 -3.23 11.69
C ALA A 20 -4.49 -2.03 12.63
N VAL A 21 -5.34 -1.00 12.48
CA VAL A 21 -5.37 0.17 13.39
C VAL A 21 -5.75 -0.27 14.80
N GLU A 22 -6.78 -1.10 14.98
CA GLU A 22 -7.18 -1.62 16.29
C GLU A 22 -6.05 -2.39 16.98
N ILE A 23 -5.30 -3.21 16.24
CA ILE A 23 -4.13 -3.93 16.75
C ILE A 23 -3.05 -2.96 17.24
N LEU A 24 -2.78 -1.91 16.46
CA LEU A 24 -1.77 -0.91 16.79
C LEU A 24 -2.17 -0.06 18.01
N GLU A 25 -3.42 0.37 18.09
CA GLU A 25 -3.97 1.09 19.25
C GLU A 25 -3.93 0.21 20.52
N GLY A 26 -4.23 -1.08 20.37
CA GLY A 26 -4.20 -2.06 21.45
C GLY A 26 -2.80 -2.51 21.88
N ALA A 27 -1.73 -2.12 21.18
CA ALA A 27 -0.36 -2.57 21.44
C ALA A 27 0.24 -2.08 22.78
N GLY A 28 -0.37 -1.06 23.42
CA GLY A 28 0.05 -0.56 24.73
C GLY A 28 1.45 0.10 24.74
N ARG A 29 1.88 0.64 23.60
CA ARG A 29 3.15 1.34 23.45
C ARG A 29 2.95 2.77 22.91
N GLU A 30 3.90 3.63 23.18
CA GLU A 30 3.96 4.95 22.57
C GLU A 30 4.55 4.86 21.17
N TRP A 31 3.89 5.51 20.21
CA TRP A 31 4.31 5.60 18.82
C TRP A 31 4.94 6.96 18.54
N GLU A 32 5.96 7.02 17.69
CA GLU A 32 6.51 8.28 17.20
C GLU A 32 5.48 9.05 16.39
N TYR A 33 4.70 8.33 15.60
CA TYR A 33 3.58 8.87 14.83
C TYR A 33 2.25 8.34 15.35
N PRO A 34 1.24 9.21 15.57
CA PRO A 34 -0.02 8.78 16.14
C PRO A 34 -0.75 7.80 15.21
N VAL A 35 -1.26 6.72 15.81
CA VAL A 35 -2.13 5.76 15.13
C VAL A 35 -3.56 6.27 15.22
N GLU A 36 -4.21 6.41 14.08
CA GLU A 36 -5.60 6.85 13.99
C GLU A 36 -6.19 6.36 12.66
N TRP A 37 -7.43 5.90 12.69
CA TRP A 37 -8.12 5.52 11.47
C TRP A 37 -8.28 6.73 10.53
N GLY A 38 -7.89 6.58 9.26
CA GLY A 38 -7.86 7.69 8.30
C GLY A 38 -6.51 8.36 8.16
N ARG A 39 -5.48 7.88 8.84
CA ARG A 39 -4.08 8.26 8.65
C ARG A 39 -3.26 7.14 8.03
N ASP A 40 -2.25 7.50 7.26
CA ASP A 40 -1.30 6.54 6.69
C ASP A 40 -0.46 5.89 7.80
N LEU A 41 -0.30 4.57 7.70
CA LEU A 41 0.65 3.84 8.53
C LEU A 41 2.08 4.26 8.20
N GLN A 42 2.91 4.38 9.23
CA GLN A 42 4.32 4.70 9.09
C GLN A 42 5.16 3.42 9.23
N SER A 43 6.43 3.49 8.85
CA SER A 43 7.34 2.34 8.87
C SER A 43 7.42 1.62 10.23
N GLU A 44 7.26 2.34 11.34
CA GLU A 44 7.23 1.73 12.67
C GLU A 44 6.00 0.84 12.88
N HIS A 45 4.83 1.28 12.35
CA HIS A 45 3.58 0.52 12.42
C HIS A 45 3.66 -0.76 11.56
N GLU A 46 4.17 -0.63 10.33
CA GLU A 46 4.37 -1.76 9.41
C GLU A 46 5.31 -2.81 9.98
N ARG A 47 6.42 -2.37 10.60
CA ARG A 47 7.37 -3.25 11.27
C ARG A 47 6.75 -3.96 12.46
N PHE A 48 6.02 -3.25 13.31
CA PHE A 48 5.34 -3.87 14.42
C PHE A 48 4.39 -4.98 13.95
N LEU A 49 3.55 -4.69 12.95
CA LEU A 49 2.64 -5.69 12.41
C LEU A 49 3.37 -6.92 11.86
N THR A 50 4.43 -6.69 11.06
CA THR A 50 5.11 -7.79 10.36
C THR A 50 6.13 -8.53 11.20
N GLU A 51 6.80 -7.87 12.16
CA GLU A 51 7.93 -8.44 12.91
C GLU A 51 7.55 -8.87 14.32
N GLU A 52 6.70 -8.06 15.01
CA GLU A 52 6.37 -8.30 16.41
C GLU A 52 5.02 -9.00 16.57
N HIS A 53 3.96 -8.48 15.94
CA HIS A 53 2.61 -9.02 16.13
C HIS A 53 2.37 -10.31 15.36
N PHE A 54 2.56 -10.32 14.04
CA PHE A 54 2.30 -11.50 13.21
C PHE A 54 3.53 -12.37 12.96
N GLY A 55 4.73 -11.80 13.01
CA GLY A 55 6.00 -12.50 12.73
C GLY A 55 6.11 -13.05 11.29
N GLN A 56 5.41 -12.45 10.34
CA GLN A 56 5.31 -12.90 8.95
C GLN A 56 4.86 -11.77 8.03
N PRO A 57 4.97 -11.94 6.68
CA PRO A 57 4.39 -11.00 5.73
C PRO A 57 2.88 -10.79 5.94
N VAL A 58 2.42 -9.56 5.78
CA VAL A 58 1.02 -9.15 5.99
C VAL A 58 0.50 -8.47 4.71
N ILE A 59 -0.71 -8.82 4.31
CA ILE A 59 -1.46 -8.07 3.29
C ILE A 59 -2.49 -7.24 4.03
N LEU A 60 -2.39 -5.91 3.91
CA LEU A 60 -3.42 -4.98 4.34
C LEU A 60 -4.30 -4.61 3.14
N PHE A 61 -5.60 -4.52 3.37
CA PHE A 61 -6.55 -4.15 2.31
C PHE A 61 -7.68 -3.26 2.86
N ASP A 62 -8.52 -2.73 1.97
CA ASP A 62 -9.66 -1.87 2.30
C ASP A 62 -9.27 -0.65 3.13
N TYR A 63 -8.41 0.19 2.57
CA TYR A 63 -7.92 1.41 3.20
C TYR A 63 -8.96 2.53 3.24
N PRO A 64 -8.87 3.46 4.22
CA PRO A 64 -9.70 4.65 4.24
C PRO A 64 -9.60 5.44 2.93
N ARG A 65 -10.76 5.80 2.35
CA ARG A 65 -10.81 6.52 1.07
C ARG A 65 -10.15 7.90 1.11
N THR A 66 -10.05 8.50 2.28
CA THR A 66 -9.51 9.86 2.47
C THR A 66 -8.00 9.96 2.25
N ILE A 67 -7.28 8.86 2.46
CA ILE A 67 -5.82 8.81 2.33
C ILE A 67 -5.34 8.14 1.04
N LYS A 68 -6.25 7.62 0.22
CA LYS A 68 -5.90 6.93 -1.03
C LYS A 68 -6.33 7.72 -2.26
N PRO A 69 -5.61 7.58 -3.39
CA PRO A 69 -5.85 8.32 -4.61
C PRO A 69 -7.24 8.11 -5.21
N PHE A 70 -7.70 9.09 -6.00
CA PHE A 70 -9.02 9.15 -6.62
C PHE A 70 -9.37 7.94 -7.51
N TYR A 71 -8.37 7.30 -8.09
CA TYR A 71 -8.56 6.23 -9.06
C TYR A 71 -8.84 4.84 -8.45
N MET A 72 -8.77 4.72 -7.14
CA MET A 72 -9.04 3.46 -6.46
C MET A 72 -10.54 3.24 -6.29
N ARG A 73 -11.00 2.00 -6.54
CA ARG A 73 -12.41 1.67 -6.45
C ARG A 73 -12.94 1.84 -5.03
N CYS A 74 -13.98 2.66 -4.89
CA CYS A 74 -14.68 2.83 -3.63
C CYS A 74 -15.52 1.59 -3.31
N ASN A 75 -15.42 1.13 -2.06
CA ASN A 75 -16.29 0.10 -1.51
C ASN A 75 -17.72 0.63 -1.30
N ASP A 76 -18.66 -0.28 -1.18
CA ASP A 76 -20.08 0.06 -1.01
C ASP A 76 -20.38 0.65 0.39
N ASP A 77 -19.43 0.58 1.32
CA ASP A 77 -19.49 1.22 2.64
C ASP A 77 -19.33 2.76 2.59
N GLY A 78 -18.89 3.30 1.45
CA GLY A 78 -18.62 4.71 1.22
C GLY A 78 -17.43 5.27 2.02
N LYS A 79 -16.71 4.45 2.77
CA LYS A 79 -15.61 4.85 3.67
C LYS A 79 -14.25 4.33 3.24
N THR A 80 -14.22 3.18 2.59
CA THR A 80 -12.98 2.50 2.21
C THR A 80 -12.84 2.35 0.70
N VAL A 81 -11.64 2.00 0.26
CA VAL A 81 -11.32 1.70 -1.15
C VAL A 81 -10.63 0.34 -1.26
N ARG A 82 -10.81 -0.34 -2.39
CA ARG A 82 -10.19 -1.64 -2.70
C ARG A 82 -8.71 -1.50 -3.02
N ALA A 83 -7.97 -0.95 -2.07
CA ALA A 83 -6.52 -0.93 -2.08
C ALA A 83 -5.96 -2.16 -1.37
N MET A 84 -4.74 -2.52 -1.69
CA MET A 84 -3.98 -3.50 -0.94
C MET A 84 -2.51 -3.14 -0.93
N ASP A 85 -1.84 -3.38 0.20
CA ASP A 85 -0.40 -3.28 0.33
C ASP A 85 0.13 -4.59 0.93
N VAL A 86 1.25 -5.06 0.39
CA VAL A 86 1.97 -6.23 0.91
C VAL A 86 3.15 -5.73 1.71
N LEU A 87 3.11 -5.98 3.01
CA LEU A 87 4.15 -5.63 3.96
C LEU A 87 5.02 -6.85 4.26
N VAL A 88 6.32 -6.66 4.30
CA VAL A 88 7.27 -7.73 4.65
C VAL A 88 8.20 -7.28 5.78
N PRO A 89 8.64 -8.21 6.64
CA PRO A 89 9.57 -7.89 7.71
C PRO A 89 10.84 -7.19 7.21
N ARG A 90 11.36 -6.25 7.97
CA ARG A 90 12.59 -5.46 7.74
C ARG A 90 12.51 -4.45 6.59
N VAL A 91 11.62 -4.63 5.62
CA VAL A 91 11.52 -3.76 4.44
C VAL A 91 10.29 -2.85 4.50
N GLY A 92 9.16 -3.34 5.05
CA GLY A 92 7.86 -2.66 5.02
C GLY A 92 7.10 -2.98 3.74
N GLU A 93 6.37 -2.02 3.18
CA GLU A 93 5.62 -2.18 1.94
C GLU A 93 6.53 -2.55 0.77
N ILE A 94 6.24 -3.65 0.09
CA ILE A 94 6.95 -4.11 -1.10
C ILE A 94 6.09 -4.06 -2.35
N ILE A 95 4.78 -4.23 -2.20
CA ILE A 95 3.79 -4.13 -3.27
C ILE A 95 2.66 -3.24 -2.78
N GLY A 96 2.27 -2.28 -3.61
CA GLY A 96 1.03 -1.54 -3.47
C GLY A 96 0.14 -1.74 -4.69
N GLY A 97 -1.16 -1.91 -4.49
CA GLY A 97 -2.09 -2.17 -5.58
C GLY A 97 -3.53 -1.79 -5.26
N SER A 98 -4.37 -1.79 -6.27
CA SER A 98 -5.80 -1.60 -6.09
C SER A 98 -6.62 -2.10 -7.27
N GLN A 99 -7.88 -2.40 -7.02
CA GLN A 99 -8.88 -2.35 -8.07
C GLN A 99 -9.08 -0.89 -8.49
N ARG A 100 -9.25 -0.66 -9.79
CA ARG A 100 -9.46 0.70 -10.31
C ARG A 100 -10.95 1.04 -10.33
N GLU A 101 -11.29 2.32 -10.10
CA GLU A 101 -12.68 2.77 -10.22
C GLU A 101 -13.09 2.73 -11.69
N ASP A 102 -14.09 1.91 -11.98
CA ASP A 102 -14.63 1.67 -13.31
C ASP A 102 -15.97 2.38 -13.56
N ARG A 103 -16.58 2.93 -12.50
CA ARG A 103 -17.82 3.73 -12.57
C ARG A 103 -17.46 5.18 -12.86
N LEU A 104 -17.93 5.69 -13.99
CA LEU A 104 -17.58 7.04 -14.47
C LEU A 104 -18.02 8.15 -13.51
N ASP A 105 -19.23 8.06 -13.01
CA ASP A 105 -19.81 9.02 -12.07
C ASP A 105 -19.02 9.12 -10.76
N VAL A 106 -18.69 7.98 -10.17
CA VAL A 106 -17.90 7.90 -8.94
C VAL A 106 -16.47 8.40 -9.18
N LEU A 107 -15.87 8.09 -10.34
CA LEU A 107 -14.54 8.58 -10.68
C LEU A 107 -14.49 10.12 -10.76
N LEU A 108 -15.48 10.74 -11.40
CA LEU A 108 -15.59 12.20 -11.52
C LEU A 108 -15.77 12.86 -10.15
N GLU A 109 -16.63 12.29 -9.31
CA GLU A 109 -16.82 12.74 -7.93
C GLU A 109 -15.51 12.70 -7.15
N ARG A 110 -14.78 11.58 -7.23
CA ARG A 110 -13.49 11.39 -6.53
C ARG A 110 -12.41 12.36 -6.99
N ILE A 111 -12.32 12.65 -8.29
CA ILE A 111 -11.38 13.65 -8.82
C ILE A 111 -11.67 15.02 -8.19
N THR A 112 -12.93 15.43 -8.17
CA THR A 112 -13.36 16.70 -7.58
C THR A 112 -13.13 16.76 -6.07
N GLU A 113 -13.45 15.70 -5.33
CA GLU A 113 -13.18 15.60 -3.88
C GLU A 113 -11.70 15.73 -3.53
N CYS A 114 -10.81 15.26 -4.41
CA CYS A 114 -9.36 15.41 -4.25
C CYS A 114 -8.86 16.83 -4.64
N GLY A 115 -9.77 17.77 -4.97
CA GLY A 115 -9.43 19.14 -5.36
C GLY A 115 -8.80 19.25 -6.75
N MET A 116 -9.09 18.29 -7.63
CA MET A 116 -8.59 18.25 -9.00
C MET A 116 -9.72 18.52 -10.00
N GLU A 117 -9.34 19.01 -11.18
CA GLU A 117 -10.29 19.28 -12.25
C GLU A 117 -10.40 18.06 -13.18
N PRO A 118 -11.61 17.52 -13.44
CA PRO A 118 -11.80 16.38 -14.31
C PRO A 118 -11.26 16.59 -15.73
N GLU A 119 -11.23 17.81 -16.22
CA GLU A 119 -10.73 18.20 -17.54
C GLU A 119 -9.24 17.93 -17.71
N ASP A 120 -8.44 18.02 -16.64
CA ASP A 120 -7.02 17.71 -16.66
C ASP A 120 -6.75 16.21 -16.79
N TYR A 121 -7.74 15.40 -16.46
CA TYR A 121 -7.72 13.95 -16.51
C TYR A 121 -8.61 13.37 -17.62
N TRP A 122 -8.98 14.17 -18.64
CA TRP A 122 -9.91 13.76 -19.70
C TRP A 122 -9.55 12.40 -20.33
N TRP A 123 -8.26 12.17 -20.60
CA TRP A 123 -7.76 10.92 -21.18
C TRP A 123 -8.00 9.70 -20.27
N TYR A 124 -7.95 9.87 -18.96
CA TYR A 124 -8.22 8.83 -17.98
C TYR A 124 -9.72 8.60 -17.78
N VAL A 125 -10.49 9.67 -17.80
CA VAL A 125 -11.97 9.66 -17.75
C VAL A 125 -12.54 8.97 -18.99
N ASP A 126 -11.99 9.22 -20.17
CA ASP A 126 -12.41 8.61 -21.43
C ASP A 126 -12.27 7.09 -21.44
N LEU A 127 -11.34 6.52 -20.69
CA LEU A 127 -11.25 5.06 -20.48
C LEU A 127 -12.47 4.46 -19.76
N ARG A 128 -13.34 5.29 -19.18
CA ARG A 128 -14.62 4.88 -18.57
C ARG A 128 -15.80 5.30 -19.42
N ARG A 129 -15.69 6.44 -20.09
CA ARG A 129 -16.75 7.00 -20.94
C ARG A 129 -17.04 6.13 -22.17
N TYR A 130 -16.00 5.60 -22.80
CA TYR A 130 -16.11 4.81 -24.03
C TYR A 130 -16.12 3.30 -23.80
N GLY A 131 -16.29 2.88 -22.57
CA GLY A 131 -16.40 1.50 -22.16
C GLY A 131 -15.34 1.15 -21.12
N SER A 132 -15.76 0.41 -20.11
CA SER A 132 -14.88 -0.02 -19.02
C SER A 132 -15.17 -1.46 -18.64
N VAL A 133 -14.17 -2.10 -18.06
CA VAL A 133 -14.27 -3.42 -17.43
C VAL A 133 -13.65 -3.34 -16.04
N PRO A 134 -14.07 -4.17 -15.08
CA PRO A 134 -13.36 -4.30 -13.82
C PRO A 134 -11.89 -4.67 -14.07
N HIS A 135 -10.99 -3.86 -13.55
CA HIS A 135 -9.55 -4.06 -13.71
C HIS A 135 -8.81 -3.63 -12.46
N SER A 136 -7.62 -4.17 -12.30
CA SER A 136 -6.73 -3.88 -11.18
C SER A 136 -5.32 -3.65 -11.67
N GLY A 137 -4.50 -3.03 -10.81
CA GLY A 137 -3.08 -2.87 -11.06
C GLY A 137 -2.31 -2.85 -9.76
N PHE A 138 -1.05 -3.22 -9.83
CA PHE A 138 -0.12 -3.15 -8.70
C PHE A 138 1.25 -2.69 -9.17
N GLY A 139 2.01 -2.12 -8.24
CA GLY A 139 3.43 -1.83 -8.39
C GLY A 139 4.23 -2.67 -7.41
N LEU A 140 5.35 -3.21 -7.86
CA LEU A 140 6.32 -3.88 -7.02
C LEU A 140 7.61 -3.06 -6.99
N GLY A 141 8.08 -2.69 -5.79
CA GLY A 141 9.37 -2.06 -5.58
C GLY A 141 10.49 -3.04 -5.85
N PHE A 142 11.12 -2.97 -7.03
CA PHE A 142 12.18 -3.91 -7.41
C PHE A 142 13.37 -3.85 -6.45
N GLU A 143 13.79 -2.67 -6.06
CA GLU A 143 14.88 -2.46 -5.10
C GLU A 143 14.52 -3.01 -3.71
N ARG A 144 13.27 -2.87 -3.29
CA ARG A 144 12.77 -3.46 -2.04
C ARG A 144 12.74 -5.00 -2.12
N MET A 145 12.44 -5.56 -3.29
CA MET A 145 12.55 -7.01 -3.53
C MET A 145 14.00 -7.49 -3.42
N VAL A 146 14.95 -6.77 -4.04
CA VAL A 146 16.38 -7.07 -3.92
C VAL A 146 16.81 -6.98 -2.46
N GLN A 147 16.39 -5.94 -1.73
CA GLN A 147 16.67 -5.75 -0.31
C GLN A 147 16.15 -6.93 0.54
N LEU A 148 14.93 -7.38 0.27
CA LEU A 148 14.33 -8.51 0.97
C LEU A 148 15.15 -9.81 0.76
N ILE A 149 15.53 -10.09 -0.49
CA ILE A 149 16.23 -11.34 -0.86
C ILE A 149 17.68 -11.33 -0.36
N THR A 150 18.37 -10.21 -0.48
CA THR A 150 19.80 -10.08 -0.13
C THR A 150 20.03 -9.81 1.36
N GLY A 151 19.01 -9.30 2.07
CA GLY A 151 19.14 -8.85 3.44
C GLY A 151 19.90 -7.53 3.61
N MET A 152 20.12 -6.77 2.53
CA MET A 152 20.73 -5.44 2.60
C MET A 152 19.86 -4.49 3.41
N THR A 153 20.49 -3.68 4.25
CA THR A 153 19.78 -2.74 5.14
C THR A 153 19.54 -1.38 4.49
N ASN A 154 20.40 -0.98 3.54
CA ASN A 154 20.30 0.30 2.86
C ASN A 154 19.84 0.08 1.41
N ILE A 155 18.68 0.63 1.06
CA ILE A 155 18.09 0.50 -0.29
C ILE A 155 18.99 1.09 -1.40
N ARG A 156 19.84 2.08 -1.07
CA ARG A 156 20.77 2.67 -2.02
C ARG A 156 21.79 1.66 -2.55
N ASP A 157 22.14 0.67 -1.73
CA ASP A 157 23.08 -0.39 -2.11
C ASP A 157 22.44 -1.42 -3.07
N CYS A 158 21.09 -1.36 -3.20
CA CYS A 158 20.32 -2.19 -4.13
C CYS A 158 20.11 -1.51 -5.50
N ILE A 159 20.54 -0.25 -5.65
CA ILE A 159 20.34 0.56 -6.85
C ILE A 159 21.70 0.76 -7.54
N PRO A 160 21.87 0.40 -8.83
CA PRO A 160 23.14 0.56 -9.54
C PRO A 160 23.67 2.00 -9.60
N PHE A 161 22.74 2.98 -9.69
CA PHE A 161 23.05 4.41 -9.78
C PHE A 161 22.16 5.21 -8.82
N PRO A 162 22.40 5.11 -7.49
CA PRO A 162 21.55 5.76 -6.50
C PRO A 162 21.70 7.27 -6.58
N ARG A 163 20.56 7.97 -6.64
CA ARG A 163 20.50 9.44 -6.60
C ARG A 163 20.03 9.89 -5.23
N THR A 164 20.70 10.89 -4.69
CA THR A 164 20.33 11.49 -3.41
C THR A 164 20.33 13.02 -3.52
N PRO A 165 19.71 13.74 -2.60
CA PRO A 165 19.82 15.19 -2.58
C PRO A 165 21.30 15.61 -2.63
N LYS A 166 21.64 16.49 -3.56
CA LYS A 166 23.01 16.99 -3.87
C LYS A 166 23.97 15.94 -4.46
N SER A 167 23.51 14.76 -4.86
CA SER A 167 24.33 13.74 -5.53
C SER A 167 23.51 13.10 -6.65
N ALA A 168 23.81 13.49 -7.88
CA ALA A 168 23.19 12.98 -9.11
C ALA A 168 24.19 13.05 -10.25
N GLU A 169 25.38 12.49 -10.02
CA GLU A 169 26.52 12.62 -10.93
C GLU A 169 26.46 11.64 -12.12
N PHE A 170 25.35 10.93 -12.33
CA PHE A 170 25.16 9.99 -13.46
C PHE A 170 23.80 10.15 -14.08
#